data_fb7104f48f80cf089a61aa740be0907b
#
_entry.id   fb7104f48f80cf089a61aa740be0907b
#
_cell.length_a   1.000
_cell.length_b   1.000
_cell.length_c   1.000
_cell.angle_alpha   90.00
_cell.angle_beta   90.00
_cell.angle_gamma   90.00
#
_symmetry.space_group_name_H-M   'P 1'
#
loop_
_entity.id
_entity.type
_entity.pdbx_description
1 polymer ?
#
loop_
_entity_poly.entity_id
_entity_poly.type
_entity_poly.pdbx_seq_one_letter_code
_entity_poly.pdbx_strand_id
1 'polypeptide(L)'
;GEWLDFWYQNYVKPQIRPTTQANYEAKIYQHIIPNLGPIPLNKLTTGDIQQFYTGLKQNGRLLRQEQYGEGLSDQTVRGIHTTFHAALDKAVSEKIIPKNPSDFCRLPSAKAREMQVLSPEEIQRLLIQAKEDSCFELLLLELSTGLRRGEICALQWDDLNFNTGEL
;
A
#
# COMPACT_ATOMS: atom_id res chain seq x y z
N GLY A 1 -9.82 18.67 -5.45
CA GLY A 1 -9.95 17.38 -6.13
C GLY A 1 -9.31 17.37 -7.51
N GLU A 2 -9.62 18.35 -8.34
CA GLU A 2 -9.19 18.42 -9.76
C GLU A 2 -7.68 18.28 -9.97
N TRP A 3 -6.87 19.02 -9.19
CA TRP A 3 -5.40 18.89 -9.29
C TRP A 3 -4.92 17.47 -9.02
N LEU A 4 -5.47 16.80 -8.03
CA LEU A 4 -5.03 15.46 -7.63
C LEU A 4 -5.34 14.43 -8.71
N ASP A 5 -6.52 14.52 -9.30
CA ASP A 5 -6.91 13.68 -10.45
C ASP A 5 -6.02 13.97 -11.66
N PHE A 6 -5.84 15.24 -12.02
CA PHE A 6 -4.96 15.65 -13.11
C PHE A 6 -3.53 15.13 -12.92
N TRP A 7 -2.95 15.31 -11.72
CA TRP A 7 -1.62 14.82 -11.38
C TRP A 7 -1.52 13.30 -11.52
N TYR A 8 -2.50 12.57 -10.98
CA TYR A 8 -2.49 11.13 -11.06
C TYR A 8 -2.57 10.63 -12.51
N GLN A 9 -3.52 11.12 -13.28
CA GLN A 9 -3.75 10.66 -14.65
C GLN A 9 -2.59 10.99 -15.60
N ASN A 10 -1.94 12.15 -15.44
CA ASN A 10 -0.95 12.63 -16.38
C ASN A 10 0.50 12.37 -15.96
N TYR A 11 0.81 12.35 -14.66
CA TYR A 11 2.19 12.22 -14.20
C TYR A 11 2.50 10.85 -13.59
N VAL A 12 1.53 10.18 -12.97
CA VAL A 12 1.79 8.95 -12.23
C VAL A 12 1.33 7.70 -12.98
N LYS A 13 0.06 7.67 -13.37
CA LYS A 13 -0.58 6.48 -13.96
C LYS A 13 0.17 5.90 -15.16
N PRO A 14 0.70 6.70 -16.12
CA PRO A 14 1.43 6.17 -17.29
C PRO A 14 2.76 5.49 -16.92
N GLN A 15 3.31 5.75 -15.73
CA GLN A 15 4.64 5.30 -15.33
C GLN A 15 4.63 4.10 -14.37
N ILE A 16 3.46 3.68 -13.89
CA ILE A 16 3.34 2.64 -12.87
C ILE A 16 2.54 1.42 -13.36
N ARG A 17 2.84 0.26 -12.78
CA ARG A 17 2.16 -1.00 -13.09
C ARG A 17 0.69 -0.99 -12.62
N PRO A 18 -0.21 -1.76 -13.26
CA PRO A 18 -1.64 -1.81 -12.91
C PRO A 18 -1.93 -2.08 -11.43
N THR A 19 -1.15 -2.97 -10.79
CA THR A 19 -1.28 -3.27 -9.36
C THR A 19 -0.96 -2.06 -8.48
N THR A 20 0.01 -1.24 -8.88
CA THR A 20 0.36 0.00 -8.20
C THR A 20 -0.69 1.07 -8.45
N GLN A 21 -1.28 1.12 -9.67
CA GLN A 21 -2.38 2.03 -10.00
C GLN A 21 -3.55 1.85 -9.04
N ALA A 22 -4.00 0.60 -8.81
CA ALA A 22 -5.09 0.30 -7.89
C ALA A 22 -4.82 0.84 -6.46
N ASN A 23 -3.57 0.75 -6.00
CA ASN A 23 -3.18 1.27 -4.69
C ASN A 23 -3.23 2.82 -4.63
N TYR A 24 -2.78 3.51 -5.69
CA TYR A 24 -2.89 4.95 -5.80
C TYR A 24 -4.34 5.40 -5.90
N GLU A 25 -5.14 4.75 -6.72
CA GLU A 25 -6.56 5.03 -6.92
C GLU A 25 -7.34 4.90 -5.61
N ALA A 26 -7.11 3.84 -4.85
CA ALA A 26 -7.74 3.68 -3.53
C ALA A 26 -7.41 4.86 -2.59
N LYS A 27 -6.14 5.28 -2.51
CA LYS A 27 -5.73 6.39 -1.66
C LYS A 27 -6.34 7.72 -2.10
N ILE A 28 -6.31 7.98 -3.40
CA ILE A 28 -6.76 9.25 -4.00
C ILE A 28 -8.28 9.37 -3.95
N TYR A 29 -8.98 8.40 -4.52
CA TYR A 29 -10.43 8.51 -4.76
C TYR A 29 -11.27 8.06 -3.56
N GLN A 30 -10.76 7.16 -2.71
CA GLN A 30 -11.52 6.72 -1.55
C GLN A 30 -11.22 7.52 -0.28
N HIS A 31 -10.02 8.12 -0.17
CA HIS A 31 -9.62 8.82 1.05
C HIS A 31 -9.36 10.32 0.84
N ILE A 32 -8.50 10.72 -0.11
CA ILE A 32 -8.06 12.11 -0.19
C ILE A 32 -9.13 13.00 -0.82
N ILE A 33 -9.64 12.65 -1.99
CA ILE A 33 -10.61 13.48 -2.72
C ILE A 33 -11.92 13.69 -1.93
N PRO A 34 -12.53 12.67 -1.30
CA PRO A 34 -13.76 12.87 -0.55
C PRO A 34 -13.61 13.83 0.64
N ASN A 35 -12.43 13.89 1.26
CA ASN A 35 -12.20 14.69 2.45
C ASN A 35 -11.58 16.06 2.16
N LEU A 36 -10.61 16.14 1.27
CA LEU A 36 -9.85 17.36 0.97
C LEU A 36 -10.14 17.94 -0.42
N GLY A 37 -10.76 17.17 -1.29
CA GLY A 37 -11.08 17.60 -2.67
C GLY A 37 -11.96 18.85 -2.79
N PRO A 38 -12.93 19.10 -1.89
CA PRO A 38 -13.71 20.33 -1.90
C PRO A 38 -12.92 21.59 -1.58
N ILE A 39 -11.76 21.48 -0.92
CA ILE A 39 -10.94 22.63 -0.54
C ILE A 39 -10.11 23.08 -1.76
N PRO A 40 -10.20 24.35 -2.17
CA PRO A 40 -9.34 24.89 -3.21
C PRO A 40 -7.86 24.76 -2.82
N LEU A 41 -7.00 24.37 -3.76
CA LEU A 41 -5.59 24.03 -3.48
C LEU A 41 -4.81 25.21 -2.83
N ASN A 42 -5.11 26.43 -3.24
CA ASN A 42 -4.50 27.66 -2.69
C ASN A 42 -5.02 28.04 -1.29
N LYS A 43 -6.08 27.40 -0.81
CA LYS A 43 -6.65 27.60 0.54
C LYS A 43 -6.37 26.43 1.47
N LEU A 44 -5.79 25.35 0.96
CA LEU A 44 -5.48 24.16 1.74
C LEU A 44 -4.38 24.47 2.77
N THR A 45 -4.67 24.22 4.03
CA THR A 45 -3.74 24.49 5.13
C THR A 45 -3.15 23.21 5.73
N THR A 46 -2.03 23.35 6.43
CA THR A 46 -1.46 22.23 7.23
C THR A 46 -2.46 21.71 8.28
N GLY A 47 -3.30 22.61 8.85
CA GLY A 47 -4.33 22.24 9.80
C GLY A 47 -5.39 21.31 9.20
N ASP A 48 -5.88 21.61 8.00
CA ASP A 48 -6.85 20.76 7.30
C ASP A 48 -6.28 19.37 7.05
N ILE A 49 -5.03 19.29 6.61
CA ILE A 49 -4.35 18.03 6.35
C ILE A 49 -4.11 17.25 7.66
N GLN A 50 -3.72 17.92 8.73
CA GLN A 50 -3.54 17.28 10.03
C GLN A 50 -4.85 16.73 10.58
N GLN A 51 -5.94 17.48 10.45
CA GLN A 51 -7.27 17.02 10.86
C GLN A 51 -7.72 15.81 10.04
N PHE A 52 -7.45 15.81 8.73
CA PHE A 52 -7.71 14.68 7.86
C PHE A 52 -6.96 13.42 8.34
N TYR A 53 -5.65 13.51 8.65
CA TYR A 53 -4.91 12.34 9.15
C TYR A 53 -5.43 11.84 10.50
N THR A 54 -5.86 12.75 11.37
CA THR A 54 -6.50 12.37 12.63
C THR A 54 -7.82 11.62 12.40
N GLY A 55 -8.63 12.11 11.47
CA GLY A 55 -9.87 11.44 11.05
C GLY A 55 -9.63 10.05 10.48
N LEU A 56 -8.60 9.88 9.63
CA LEU A 56 -8.22 8.58 9.09
C LEU A 56 -7.85 7.56 10.18
N LYS A 57 -7.24 8.02 11.26
CA LYS A 57 -6.89 7.17 12.40
C LYS A 57 -8.09 6.75 13.23
N GLN A 58 -9.13 7.57 13.29
CA GLN A 58 -10.33 7.32 14.07
C GLN A 58 -11.34 6.45 13.33
N ASN A 59 -11.68 6.81 12.10
CA ASN A 59 -12.79 6.25 11.33
C ASN A 59 -12.52 6.14 9.80
N GLY A 60 -11.26 6.12 9.40
CA GLY A 60 -10.90 6.12 7.97
C GLY A 60 -11.04 4.77 7.26
N ARG A 61 -11.35 3.68 7.96
CA ARG A 61 -11.46 2.36 7.36
C ARG A 61 -12.81 2.18 6.68
N LEU A 62 -12.78 1.81 5.40
CA LEU A 62 -13.99 1.62 4.59
C LEU A 62 -14.44 0.16 4.53
N LEU A 63 -13.53 -0.81 4.68
CA LEU A 63 -13.81 -2.24 4.57
C LEU A 63 -13.29 -3.00 5.79
N ARG A 64 -13.98 -4.09 6.16
CA ARG A 64 -13.61 -5.00 7.28
C ARG A 64 -13.47 -4.28 8.63
N GLN A 65 -14.37 -3.33 8.90
CA GLN A 65 -14.38 -2.58 10.17
C GLN A 65 -14.58 -3.49 11.37
N GLU A 66 -15.46 -4.50 11.26
CA GLU A 66 -15.71 -5.49 12.32
C GLU A 66 -14.45 -6.26 12.73
N GLN A 67 -13.57 -6.56 11.79
CA GLN A 67 -12.36 -7.35 12.04
C GLN A 67 -11.18 -6.51 12.53
N TYR A 68 -11.04 -5.27 12.06
CA TYR A 68 -9.82 -4.46 12.27
C TYR A 68 -10.09 -3.10 12.92
N GLY A 69 -11.34 -2.82 13.31
CA GLY A 69 -11.76 -1.52 13.84
C GLY A 69 -11.93 -0.45 12.76
N GLU A 70 -12.47 0.69 13.15
CA GLU A 70 -12.85 1.78 12.23
C GLU A 70 -11.66 2.59 11.70
N GLY A 71 -10.55 2.65 12.45
CA GLY A 71 -9.37 3.43 12.11
C GLY A 71 -8.43 2.73 11.13
N LEU A 72 -7.69 3.52 10.36
CA LEU A 72 -6.61 3.02 9.52
C LEU A 72 -5.33 2.78 10.33
N SER A 73 -4.52 1.83 9.87
CA SER A 73 -3.18 1.59 10.44
C SER A 73 -2.26 2.79 10.22
N ASP A 74 -1.27 2.95 11.11
CA ASP A 74 -0.25 4.01 10.98
C ASP A 74 0.45 3.94 9.62
N GLN A 75 0.77 2.75 9.15
CA GLN A 75 1.39 2.52 7.85
C GLN A 75 0.49 2.97 6.68
N THR A 76 -0.80 2.72 6.77
CA THR A 76 -1.76 3.16 5.73
C THR A 76 -1.87 4.68 5.69
N VAL A 77 -1.97 5.34 6.85
CA VAL A 77 -2.01 6.81 6.92
C VAL A 77 -0.72 7.43 6.36
N ARG A 78 0.45 6.85 6.68
CA ARG A 78 1.73 7.27 6.10
C ARG A 78 1.76 7.07 4.58
N GLY A 79 1.24 5.97 4.08
CA GLY A 79 1.14 5.72 2.64
C GLY A 79 0.21 6.71 1.92
N ILE A 80 -0.89 7.12 2.56
CA ILE A 80 -1.78 8.18 2.04
C ILE A 80 -1.04 9.52 2.03
N HIS A 81 -0.33 9.86 3.13
CA HIS A 81 0.49 11.06 3.19
C HIS A 81 1.54 11.10 2.06
N THR A 82 2.32 10.03 1.87
CA THR A 82 3.35 9.97 0.83
C THR A 82 2.77 10.26 -0.56
N THR A 83 1.61 9.68 -0.88
CA THR A 83 0.93 9.92 -2.15
C THR A 83 0.46 11.37 -2.28
N PHE A 84 -0.12 11.92 -1.22
CA PHE A 84 -0.63 13.29 -1.22
C PHE A 84 0.49 14.33 -1.24
N HIS A 85 1.53 14.12 -0.44
CA HIS A 85 2.73 14.96 -0.40
C HIS A 85 3.37 15.08 -1.78
N ALA A 86 3.55 13.96 -2.49
CA ALA A 86 4.11 13.96 -3.84
C ALA A 86 3.27 14.77 -4.84
N ALA A 87 1.95 14.71 -4.73
CA ALA A 87 1.05 15.51 -5.56
C ALA A 87 1.15 17.01 -5.27
N LEU A 88 1.32 17.38 -3.98
CA LEU A 88 1.49 18.77 -3.56
C LEU A 88 2.89 19.31 -3.92
N ASP A 89 3.95 18.49 -3.81
CA ASP A 89 5.29 18.84 -4.28
C ASP A 89 5.29 19.14 -5.78
N LYS A 90 4.57 18.33 -6.55
CA LYS A 90 4.42 18.59 -7.97
C LYS A 90 3.68 19.91 -8.21
N ALA A 91 2.66 20.24 -7.42
CA ALA A 91 1.97 21.54 -7.50
C ALA A 91 2.88 22.72 -7.19
N VAL A 92 3.82 22.55 -6.25
CA VAL A 92 4.87 23.56 -5.96
C VAL A 92 5.81 23.71 -7.15
N SER A 93 6.29 22.60 -7.73
CA SER A 93 7.19 22.63 -8.87
C SER A 93 6.56 23.27 -10.12
N GLU A 94 5.25 23.12 -10.30
CA GLU A 94 4.45 23.76 -11.36
C GLU A 94 4.04 25.21 -11.00
N LYS A 95 4.48 25.72 -9.84
CA LYS A 95 4.17 27.08 -9.32
C LYS A 95 2.65 27.36 -9.12
N ILE A 96 1.86 26.30 -8.92
CA ILE A 96 0.43 26.41 -8.60
C ILE A 96 0.22 26.86 -7.16
N ILE A 97 1.07 26.38 -6.25
CA ILE A 97 1.13 26.81 -4.85
C ILE A 97 2.57 27.18 -4.47
N PRO A 98 2.77 28.12 -3.53
CA PRO A 98 4.10 28.62 -3.18
C PRO A 98 4.91 27.65 -2.31
N LYS A 99 4.24 26.79 -1.54
CA LYS A 99 4.86 25.80 -0.63
C LYS A 99 3.94 24.62 -0.42
N ASN A 100 4.52 23.48 -0.02
CA ASN A 100 3.74 22.29 0.29
C ASN A 100 3.14 22.39 1.71
N PRO A 101 1.80 22.44 1.87
CA PRO A 101 1.18 22.54 3.18
C PRO A 101 1.31 21.25 4.02
N SER A 102 1.73 20.13 3.43
CA SER A 102 1.90 18.87 4.14
C SER A 102 3.28 18.67 4.79
N ASP A 103 4.27 19.53 4.51
CA ASP A 103 5.64 19.42 5.01
C ASP A 103 5.74 19.35 6.55
N PHE A 104 4.87 20.08 7.24
CA PHE A 104 4.91 20.20 8.69
C PHE A 104 3.84 19.35 9.40
N CYS A 105 3.19 18.44 8.68
CA CYS A 105 2.23 17.52 9.28
C CYS A 105 2.92 16.47 10.14
N ARG A 106 2.33 16.19 11.31
CA ARG A 106 2.79 15.13 12.19
C ARG A 106 2.16 13.80 11.77
N LEU A 107 2.99 12.85 11.43
CA LEU A 107 2.56 11.50 11.06
C LEU A 107 2.61 10.56 12.28
N PRO A 108 1.72 9.55 12.33
CA PRO A 108 1.81 8.51 13.34
C PRO A 108 3.16 7.77 13.24
N SER A 109 3.70 7.30 14.38
CA SER A 109 4.96 6.59 14.38
C SER A 109 4.80 5.22 13.72
N ALA A 110 5.65 4.90 12.73
CA ALA A 110 5.72 3.56 12.18
C ALA A 110 6.46 2.66 13.18
N LYS A 111 5.72 1.98 14.06
CA LYS A 111 6.31 0.89 14.83
C LYS A 111 6.51 -0.30 13.90
N ALA A 112 7.75 -0.74 13.76
CA ALA A 112 8.03 -2.01 13.10
C ALA A 112 7.32 -3.12 13.88
N ARG A 113 6.49 -3.91 13.20
CA ARG A 113 5.94 -5.12 13.79
C ARG A 113 7.03 -6.17 13.75
N GLU A 114 7.32 -6.78 14.88
CA GLU A 114 8.19 -7.94 14.92
C GLU A 114 7.56 -9.06 14.07
N MET A 115 8.33 -9.61 13.14
CA MET A 115 7.86 -10.69 12.29
C MET A 115 7.79 -11.97 13.11
N GLN A 116 6.63 -12.61 13.13
CA GLN A 116 6.48 -13.94 13.72
C GLN A 116 6.97 -14.98 12.72
N VAL A 117 7.92 -15.80 13.16
CA VAL A 117 8.43 -16.94 12.40
C VAL A 117 7.72 -18.18 12.92
N LEU A 118 7.23 -19.03 12.03
CA LEU A 118 6.61 -20.30 12.40
C LEU A 118 7.62 -21.24 13.03
N SER A 119 7.21 -21.94 14.08
CA SER A 119 8.00 -23.02 14.66
C SER A 119 8.03 -24.25 13.72
N PRO A 120 8.99 -25.18 13.88
CA PRO A 120 9.00 -26.43 13.12
C PRO A 120 7.68 -27.21 13.21
N GLU A 121 7.05 -27.23 14.38
CA GLU A 121 5.78 -27.91 14.62
C GLU A 121 4.61 -27.22 13.91
N GLU A 122 4.64 -25.90 13.83
CA GLU A 122 3.65 -25.11 13.07
C GLU A 122 3.82 -25.31 11.57
N ILE A 123 5.05 -25.37 11.07
CA ILE A 123 5.34 -25.69 9.66
C ILE A 123 4.84 -27.11 9.33
N GLN A 124 5.06 -28.09 10.19
CA GLN A 124 4.57 -29.44 9.97
C GLN A 124 3.03 -29.49 9.90
N ARG A 125 2.33 -28.80 10.81
CA ARG A 125 0.86 -28.69 10.76
C ARG A 125 0.37 -28.01 9.49
N LEU A 126 1.04 -26.93 9.07
CA LEU A 126 0.74 -26.23 7.83
C LEU A 126 0.85 -27.17 6.62
N LEU A 127 1.94 -27.96 6.53
CA LEU A 127 2.14 -28.89 5.42
C LEU A 127 1.12 -30.05 5.42
N ILE A 128 0.68 -30.51 6.59
CA ILE A 128 -0.39 -31.52 6.69
C ILE A 128 -1.69 -30.92 6.12
N GLN A 129 -2.09 -29.73 6.56
CA GLN A 129 -3.29 -29.06 6.06
C GLN A 129 -3.19 -28.76 4.55
N ALA A 130 -2.01 -28.37 4.08
CA ALA A 130 -1.77 -28.11 2.67
C ALA A 130 -2.02 -29.33 1.76
N LYS A 131 -1.81 -30.55 2.27
CA LYS A 131 -2.16 -31.80 1.53
C LYS A 131 -3.65 -31.97 1.37
N GLU A 132 -4.42 -31.64 2.41
CA GLU A 132 -5.90 -31.70 2.36
C GLU A 132 -6.45 -30.64 1.40
N ASP A 133 -5.84 -29.46 1.37
CA ASP A 133 -6.25 -28.33 0.53
C ASP A 133 -5.66 -28.38 -0.91
N SER A 134 -4.94 -29.46 -1.27
CA SER A 134 -4.32 -29.64 -2.60
C SER A 134 -3.33 -28.54 -3.01
N CYS A 135 -2.60 -27.96 -2.04
CA CYS A 135 -1.59 -26.93 -2.27
C CYS A 135 -0.21 -27.27 -1.65
N PHE A 136 0.01 -28.56 -1.33
CA PHE A 136 1.20 -29.01 -0.67
C PHE A 136 2.47 -28.73 -1.46
N GLU A 137 2.50 -29.05 -2.75
CA GLU A 137 3.67 -28.88 -3.62
C GLU A 137 4.05 -27.41 -3.74
N LEU A 138 3.04 -26.52 -3.84
CA LEU A 138 3.23 -25.07 -3.90
C LEU A 138 3.90 -24.56 -2.62
N LEU A 139 3.36 -24.93 -1.45
CA LEU A 139 3.91 -24.50 -0.17
C LEU A 139 5.27 -25.13 0.13
N LEU A 140 5.50 -26.38 -0.28
CA LEU A 140 6.80 -27.02 -0.14
C LEU A 140 7.86 -26.31 -0.98
N LEU A 141 7.53 -25.91 -2.22
CA LEU A 141 8.42 -25.15 -3.09
C LEU A 141 8.71 -23.77 -2.48
N GLU A 142 7.70 -23.06 -1.95
CA GLU A 142 7.87 -21.77 -1.29
C GLU A 142 8.80 -21.85 -0.08
N LEU A 143 8.58 -22.84 0.78
CA LEU A 143 9.41 -23.06 1.98
C LEU A 143 10.85 -23.46 1.64
N SER A 144 11.06 -24.23 0.56
CA SER A 144 12.38 -24.73 0.16
C SER A 144 13.21 -23.66 -0.54
N THR A 145 12.58 -22.81 -1.36
CA THR A 145 13.26 -21.83 -2.20
C THR A 145 13.25 -20.41 -1.63
N GLY A 146 12.29 -20.09 -0.76
CA GLY A 146 12.06 -18.72 -0.28
C GLY A 146 11.53 -17.75 -1.33
N LEU A 147 11.07 -18.26 -2.47
CA LEU A 147 10.47 -17.45 -3.52
C LEU A 147 9.20 -16.77 -3.04
N ARG A 148 8.97 -15.54 -3.49
CA ARG A 148 7.71 -14.85 -3.20
C ARG A 148 6.57 -15.47 -4.01
N ARG A 149 5.35 -15.41 -3.49
CA ARG A 149 4.16 -15.93 -4.17
C ARG A 149 4.08 -15.50 -5.66
N GLY A 150 4.40 -14.25 -5.98
CA GLY A 150 4.37 -13.76 -7.36
C GLY A 150 5.46 -14.37 -8.25
N GLU A 151 6.60 -14.71 -7.68
CA GLU A 151 7.71 -15.38 -8.35
C GLU A 151 7.34 -16.84 -8.63
N ILE A 152 6.79 -17.54 -7.64
CA ILE A 152 6.31 -18.94 -7.82
C ILE A 152 5.23 -19.00 -8.89
N CYS A 153 4.25 -18.09 -8.88
CA CYS A 153 3.20 -18.07 -9.89
C CYS A 153 3.68 -17.69 -11.31
N ALA A 154 4.87 -17.13 -11.42
CA ALA A 154 5.48 -16.75 -12.69
C ALA A 154 6.45 -17.82 -13.24
N LEU A 155 6.79 -18.85 -12.46
CA LEU A 155 7.71 -19.92 -12.87
C LEU A 155 7.24 -20.61 -14.15
N GLN A 156 8.20 -20.85 -15.03
CA GLN A 156 8.04 -21.59 -16.28
C GLN A 156 8.94 -22.83 -16.25
N TRP A 157 8.63 -23.82 -17.07
CA TRP A 157 9.42 -25.03 -17.14
C TRP A 157 10.87 -24.78 -17.59
N ASP A 158 11.11 -23.72 -18.33
CA ASP A 158 12.44 -23.30 -18.80
C ASP A 158 13.30 -22.68 -17.69
N ASP A 159 12.68 -22.29 -16.55
CA ASP A 159 13.41 -21.76 -15.38
C ASP A 159 14.06 -22.89 -14.56
N LEU A 160 13.66 -24.15 -14.78
CA LEU A 160 14.17 -25.30 -14.04
C LEU A 160 15.14 -26.13 -14.89
N ASN A 161 16.38 -26.20 -14.44
CA ASN A 161 17.36 -27.11 -15.03
C ASN A 161 17.30 -28.50 -14.37
N PHE A 162 16.66 -29.46 -15.04
CA PHE A 162 16.49 -30.82 -14.52
C PHE A 162 17.80 -31.61 -14.34
N ASN A 163 18.90 -31.21 -15.01
CA ASN A 163 20.20 -31.91 -14.90
C ASN A 163 20.98 -31.44 -13.67
N THR A 164 20.89 -30.14 -13.32
CA THR A 164 21.61 -29.55 -12.19
C THR A 164 20.72 -29.39 -10.96
N GLY A 165 19.39 -29.42 -11.11
CA GLY A 165 18.42 -29.13 -10.05
C GLY A 165 18.37 -27.66 -9.66
N GLU A 166 18.86 -26.76 -10.52
CA GLU A 166 18.84 -25.31 -10.31
C GLU A 166 17.53 -24.70 -10.84
N LEU A 167 17.01 -23.76 -10.06
CA LEU A 167 15.80 -22.98 -10.34
C LEU A 167 16.16 -21.52 -10.48
#